data_873f817f6603d087a2b387f4fcc2478d
#
_entry.id   873f817f6603d087a2b387f4fcc2478d
#
_cell.length_a   1.000
_cell.length_b   1.000
_cell.length_c   1.000
_cell.angle_alpha   90.00
_cell.angle_beta   90.00
_cell.angle_gamma   90.00
#
_symmetry.space_group_name_H-M   'P 1'
#
loop_
_entity.id
_entity.type
_entity.pdbx_description
1 polymer ?
#
loop_
_entity_poly.entity_id
_entity_poly.type
_entity_poly.pdbx_seq_one_letter_code
_entity_poly.pdbx_strand_id
1 'polypeptide(L)'
;MSDTPVQRGQQWLESLLQLMGVSATVQAQLKASKDTSDRSEPDSYWLTINENNFQPEQIQVLIGAEGSVLDAMQYLANAALNVSQPQEQQAAYTIELDGYRIRRQAEIQEIAAKAIEQVRATGSEVEIKSLSSAERRQIHTFMKDFQDLETFSRGKEPHRHLVIRQMTDNG
;
A
#
# COMPACT_ATOMS: atom_id res chain seq x y z
N MET A 1 12.21 -2.75 29.63
CA MET A 1 11.16 -3.44 28.84
C MET A 1 11.31 -3.03 27.40
N SER A 2 11.42 -3.97 26.50
CA SER A 2 11.41 -3.65 25.08
C SER A 2 9.97 -3.34 24.65
N ASP A 3 9.76 -2.21 23.98
CA ASP A 3 8.44 -1.85 23.46
C ASP A 3 7.97 -2.88 22.45
N THR A 4 6.70 -3.23 22.51
CA THR A 4 6.09 -4.12 21.50
C THR A 4 6.08 -3.43 20.12
N PRO A 5 6.04 -4.19 19.00
CA PRO A 5 5.91 -3.59 17.68
C PRO A 5 4.73 -2.62 17.57
N VAL A 6 3.61 -2.92 18.21
CA VAL A 6 2.43 -2.04 18.29
C VAL A 6 2.80 -0.69 18.94
N GLN A 7 3.42 -0.72 20.11
CA GLN A 7 3.80 0.49 20.83
C GLN A 7 4.84 1.31 20.06
N ARG A 8 5.84 0.65 19.48
CA ARG A 8 6.85 1.33 18.65
C ARG A 8 6.22 2.05 17.46
N GLY A 9 5.34 1.37 16.73
CA GLY A 9 4.65 1.94 15.59
C GLY A 9 3.78 3.14 15.97
N GLN A 10 2.99 3.00 17.01
CA GLN A 10 2.11 4.06 17.51
C GLN A 10 2.91 5.30 17.92
N GLN A 11 3.89 5.13 18.80
CA GLN A 11 4.70 6.24 19.32
C GLN A 11 5.50 6.94 18.22
N TRP A 12 6.06 6.17 17.30
CA TRP A 12 6.81 6.72 16.16
C TRP A 12 5.95 7.61 15.29
N LEU A 13 4.76 7.13 14.92
CA LEU A 13 3.86 7.90 14.05
C LEU A 13 3.30 9.14 14.75
N GLU A 14 2.91 9.04 16.02
CA GLU A 14 2.48 10.20 16.81
C GLU A 14 3.59 11.26 16.91
N SER A 15 4.84 10.82 17.13
CA SER A 15 6.00 11.71 17.16
C SER A 15 6.26 12.37 15.80
N LEU A 16 6.17 11.63 14.71
CA LEU A 16 6.30 12.17 13.36
C LEU A 16 5.24 13.24 13.08
N LEU A 17 3.98 12.94 13.37
CA LEU A 17 2.88 13.89 13.19
C LEU A 17 3.09 15.16 14.02
N GLN A 18 3.54 15.03 15.26
CA GLN A 18 3.85 16.17 16.11
C GLN A 18 4.97 17.05 15.53
N LEU A 19 6.03 16.44 14.97
CA LEU A 19 7.10 17.16 14.29
C LEU A 19 6.62 17.86 13.01
N MET A 20 5.61 17.32 12.37
CA MET A 20 4.95 17.94 11.22
C MET A 20 3.96 19.06 11.61
N GLY A 21 3.82 19.35 12.90
CA GLY A 21 2.90 20.36 13.41
C GLY A 21 1.45 19.88 13.54
N VAL A 22 1.24 18.56 13.55
CA VAL A 22 -0.08 17.94 13.64
C VAL A 22 -0.17 17.13 14.92
N SER A 23 -1.11 17.49 15.80
CA SER A 23 -1.39 16.71 17.01
C SER A 23 -2.51 15.73 16.73
N ALA A 24 -2.20 14.44 16.71
CA ALA A 24 -3.16 13.37 16.51
C ALA A 24 -2.78 12.14 17.32
N THR A 25 -3.77 11.38 17.73
CA THR A 25 -3.59 10.05 18.30
C THR A 25 -3.59 9.00 17.19
N VAL A 26 -2.88 7.92 17.42
CA VAL A 26 -2.78 6.79 16.50
C VAL A 26 -3.33 5.54 17.19
N GLN A 27 -4.21 4.83 16.51
CA GLN A 27 -4.68 3.52 16.93
C GLN A 27 -3.88 2.44 16.18
N ALA A 28 -3.19 1.58 16.91
CA ALA A 28 -2.44 0.49 16.33
C ALA A 28 -3.17 -0.84 16.53
N GLN A 29 -3.33 -1.61 15.45
CA GLN A 29 -4.01 -2.89 15.46
C GLN A 29 -3.19 -3.95 14.73
N LEU A 30 -3.08 -5.14 15.31
CA LEU A 30 -2.57 -6.31 14.60
C LEU A 30 -3.60 -6.73 13.56
N LYS A 31 -3.18 -6.78 12.30
CA LYS A 31 -3.98 -7.35 11.22
C LYS A 31 -3.84 -8.87 11.29
N ALA A 32 -4.92 -9.58 11.54
CA ALA A 32 -4.90 -11.03 11.52
C ALA A 32 -4.32 -11.53 10.20
N SER A 33 -3.21 -12.28 10.25
CA SER A 33 -2.69 -12.99 9.10
C SER A 33 -3.72 -14.02 8.66
N LYS A 34 -4.10 -13.99 7.38
CA LYS A 34 -5.05 -14.98 6.83
C LYS A 34 -4.42 -16.36 6.68
N ASP A 35 -3.12 -16.47 6.77
CA ASP A 35 -2.41 -17.74 6.57
C ASP A 35 -1.45 -18.00 7.73
N THR A 36 -1.87 -18.88 8.62
CA THR A 36 -1.07 -19.29 9.77
C THR A 36 0.01 -20.32 9.41
N SER A 37 0.12 -20.68 8.13
CA SER A 37 1.03 -21.73 7.65
C SER A 37 2.39 -21.22 7.21
N ASP A 38 2.54 -19.94 6.88
CA ASP A 38 3.82 -19.36 6.48
C ASP A 38 4.39 -18.44 7.56
N ARG A 39 5.29 -18.99 8.37
CA ARG A 39 6.02 -18.25 9.41
C ARG A 39 7.11 -17.32 8.88
N SER A 40 7.23 -17.19 7.57
CA SER A 40 8.26 -16.37 6.92
C SER A 40 7.87 -14.90 6.78
N GLU A 41 6.58 -14.56 6.91
CA GLU A 41 6.10 -13.19 6.84
C GLU A 41 6.07 -12.53 8.22
N PRO A 42 6.52 -11.27 8.34
CA PRO A 42 6.44 -10.53 9.59
C PRO A 42 4.99 -10.19 9.94
N ASP A 43 4.71 -10.05 11.24
CA ASP A 43 3.43 -9.56 11.71
C ASP A 43 3.10 -8.20 11.09
N SER A 44 1.86 -8.03 10.68
CA SER A 44 1.39 -6.81 10.03
C SER A 44 0.50 -5.99 10.96
N TYR A 45 0.83 -4.72 11.12
CA TYR A 45 0.12 -3.78 11.97
C TYR A 45 -0.44 -2.62 11.15
N TRP A 46 -1.69 -2.26 11.43
CA TRP A 46 -2.30 -1.04 10.91
C TRP A 46 -2.20 0.07 11.94
N LEU A 47 -1.68 1.20 11.50
CA LEU A 47 -1.56 2.43 12.28
C LEU A 47 -2.57 3.43 11.71
N THR A 48 -3.71 3.55 12.36
CA THR A 48 -4.79 4.45 11.94
C THR A 48 -4.67 5.79 12.66
N ILE A 49 -4.49 6.86 11.89
CA ILE A 49 -4.46 8.23 12.40
C ILE A 49 -5.89 8.65 12.71
N ASN A 50 -6.11 9.16 13.92
CA ASN A 50 -7.40 9.70 14.31
C ASN A 50 -7.56 11.12 13.75
N GLU A 51 -8.48 11.28 12.79
CA GLU A 51 -8.74 12.52 12.07
C GLU A 51 -9.81 13.43 12.70
N ASN A 52 -10.35 13.09 13.87
CA ASN A 52 -11.51 13.79 14.45
C ASN A 52 -11.32 15.30 14.64
N ASN A 53 -10.06 15.74 14.81
CA ASN A 53 -9.72 17.16 15.00
C ASN A 53 -9.12 17.81 13.75
N PHE A 54 -9.13 17.11 12.60
CA PHE A 54 -8.56 17.63 11.36
C PHE A 54 -9.58 18.38 10.52
N GLN A 55 -9.12 19.44 9.88
CA GLN A 55 -9.86 20.06 8.80
C GLN A 55 -9.69 19.21 7.52
N PRO A 56 -10.67 19.23 6.59
CA PRO A 56 -10.58 18.46 5.34
C PRO A 56 -9.29 18.71 4.55
N GLU A 57 -8.80 19.94 4.56
CA GLU A 57 -7.55 20.32 3.88
C GLU A 57 -6.32 19.65 4.51
N GLN A 58 -6.30 19.49 5.83
CA GLN A 58 -5.21 18.79 6.54
C GLN A 58 -5.20 17.30 6.18
N ILE A 59 -6.37 16.67 6.09
CA ILE A 59 -6.51 15.28 5.65
C ILE A 59 -5.97 15.11 4.24
N GLN A 60 -6.33 15.99 3.31
CA GLN A 60 -5.86 15.95 1.93
C GLN A 60 -4.34 16.12 1.83
N VAL A 61 -3.75 17.01 2.61
CA VAL A 61 -2.29 17.23 2.64
C VAL A 61 -1.56 16.00 3.19
N LEU A 62 -2.09 15.37 4.23
CA LEU A 62 -1.48 14.19 4.84
C LEU A 62 -1.64 12.93 3.99
N ILE A 63 -2.68 12.83 3.20
CA ILE A 63 -2.82 11.75 2.21
C ILE A 63 -1.89 12.03 1.03
N GLY A 64 -1.88 13.27 0.52
CA GLY A 64 -1.14 13.67 -0.67
C GLY A 64 -1.82 13.20 -1.96
N ALA A 65 -1.26 13.60 -3.10
CA ALA A 65 -1.75 13.17 -4.40
C ALA A 65 -1.62 11.65 -4.52
N GLU A 66 -2.74 10.98 -4.76
CA GLU A 66 -2.82 9.50 -4.88
C GLU A 66 -2.19 8.73 -3.70
N GLY A 67 -2.25 9.29 -2.50
CA GLY A 67 -1.71 8.68 -1.29
C GLY A 67 -0.20 8.81 -1.12
N SER A 68 0.46 9.65 -1.89
CA SER A 68 1.93 9.77 -1.90
C SER A 68 2.53 10.14 -0.55
N VAL A 69 1.88 10.97 0.24
CA VAL A 69 2.37 11.36 1.57
C VAL A 69 2.19 10.20 2.56
N LEU A 70 1.03 9.53 2.55
CA LEU A 70 0.81 8.32 3.35
C LEU A 70 1.82 7.22 2.99
N ASP A 71 2.10 7.03 1.71
CA ASP A 71 3.08 6.04 1.25
C ASP A 71 4.50 6.38 1.70
N ALA A 72 4.87 7.66 1.67
CA ALA A 72 6.17 8.13 2.17
C ALA A 72 6.32 7.91 3.67
N MET A 73 5.30 8.26 4.47
CA MET A 73 5.30 8.01 5.91
C MET A 73 5.38 6.51 6.21
N GLN A 74 4.64 5.68 5.47
CA GLN A 74 4.65 4.23 5.62
C GLN A 74 6.03 3.63 5.28
N TYR A 75 6.67 4.10 4.23
CA TYR A 75 8.02 3.70 3.88
C TYR A 75 9.01 4.03 5.00
N LEU A 76 8.95 5.26 5.54
CA LEU A 76 9.80 5.69 6.65
C LEU A 76 9.54 4.87 7.92
N ALA A 77 8.28 4.57 8.25
CA ALA A 77 7.94 3.74 9.38
C ALA A 77 8.58 2.35 9.26
N ASN A 78 8.40 1.69 8.13
CA ASN A 78 8.95 0.36 7.91
C ASN A 78 10.48 0.35 7.91
N ALA A 79 11.12 1.38 7.36
CA ALA A 79 12.57 1.52 7.39
C ALA A 79 13.09 1.78 8.81
N ALA A 80 12.57 2.81 9.49
CA ALA A 80 13.07 3.26 10.79
C ALA A 80 12.80 2.26 11.92
N LEU A 81 11.63 1.65 11.92
CA LEU A 81 11.21 0.75 13.01
C LEU A 81 11.83 -0.64 12.93
N ASN A 82 12.34 -1.04 11.77
CA ASN A 82 12.92 -2.36 11.57
C ASN A 82 14.45 -2.38 11.50
N VAL A 83 15.10 -1.23 11.25
CA VAL A 83 16.55 -1.16 10.98
C VAL A 83 17.42 -1.77 12.09
N SER A 84 17.00 -1.64 13.34
CA SER A 84 17.75 -2.14 14.51
C SER A 84 17.09 -3.34 15.19
N GLN A 85 16.13 -3.98 14.51
CA GLN A 85 15.41 -5.11 15.08
C GLN A 85 15.93 -6.44 14.50
N PRO A 86 16.10 -7.47 15.34
CA PRO A 86 16.33 -8.81 14.84
C PRO A 86 15.13 -9.26 13.98
N GLN A 87 15.38 -10.17 13.04
CA GLN A 87 14.38 -10.59 12.06
C GLN A 87 13.05 -11.03 12.68
N GLU A 88 13.11 -11.70 13.82
CA GLU A 88 11.92 -12.19 14.56
C GLU A 88 11.08 -11.07 15.19
N GLN A 89 11.62 -9.86 15.30
CA GLN A 89 10.95 -8.69 15.88
C GLN A 89 10.63 -7.61 14.83
N GLN A 90 10.95 -7.88 13.57
CA GLN A 90 10.55 -7.02 12.47
C GLN A 90 9.04 -7.13 12.25
N ALA A 91 8.44 -6.03 11.82
CA ALA A 91 7.02 -5.92 11.58
C ALA A 91 6.74 -5.12 10.30
N ALA A 92 5.63 -5.41 9.65
CA ALA A 92 5.13 -4.61 8.54
C ALA A 92 4.09 -3.60 9.07
N TYR A 93 4.28 -2.34 8.75
CA TYR A 93 3.38 -1.25 9.17
C TYR A 93 2.65 -0.67 7.97
N THR A 94 1.33 -0.55 8.09
CA THR A 94 0.47 0.15 7.13
C THR A 94 -0.13 1.37 7.82
N ILE A 95 0.00 2.54 7.22
CA ILE A 95 -0.56 3.79 7.76
C ILE A 95 -1.87 4.09 7.05
N GLU A 96 -2.93 4.31 7.84
CA GLU A 96 -4.28 4.61 7.37
C GLU A 96 -4.74 5.96 7.89
N LEU A 97 -5.43 6.70 7.05
CA LEU A 97 -6.09 7.96 7.38
C LEU A 97 -7.40 8.07 6.61
N ASP A 98 -8.49 8.41 7.30
CA ASP A 98 -9.80 8.68 6.72
C ASP A 98 -10.32 7.59 5.75
N GLY A 99 -9.99 6.33 6.01
CA GLY A 99 -10.40 5.21 5.16
C GLY A 99 -9.78 5.21 3.76
N TYR A 100 -8.72 5.96 3.54
CA TYR A 100 -8.08 6.12 2.23
C TYR A 100 -7.66 4.78 1.61
N ARG A 101 -7.01 3.91 2.39
CA ARG A 101 -6.51 2.62 1.88
C ARG A 101 -7.62 1.73 1.33
N ILE A 102 -8.75 1.70 2.01
CA ILE A 102 -9.91 0.89 1.60
C ILE A 102 -10.52 1.46 0.32
N ARG A 103 -10.71 2.79 0.25
CA ARG A 103 -11.22 3.43 -0.96
C ARG A 103 -10.28 3.26 -2.15
N ARG A 104 -8.98 3.44 -1.93
CA ARG A 104 -7.96 3.30 -2.99
C ARG A 104 -7.88 1.86 -3.49
N GLN A 105 -8.00 0.88 -2.63
CA GLN A 105 -8.03 -0.53 -3.04
C GLN A 105 -9.22 -0.82 -3.95
N ALA A 106 -10.40 -0.29 -3.66
CA ALA A 106 -11.56 -0.43 -4.54
C ALA A 106 -11.37 0.27 -5.89
N GLU A 107 -10.80 1.47 -5.90
CA GLU A 107 -10.45 2.19 -7.14
C GLU A 107 -9.46 1.40 -8.02
N ILE A 108 -8.43 0.82 -7.43
CA ILE A 108 -7.43 0.02 -8.14
C ILE A 108 -8.06 -1.22 -8.77
N GLN A 109 -8.95 -1.90 -8.05
CA GLN A 109 -9.68 -3.05 -8.59
C GLN A 109 -10.57 -2.65 -9.77
N GLU A 110 -11.24 -1.49 -9.67
CA GLU A 110 -12.05 -0.97 -10.78
C GLU A 110 -11.20 -0.58 -12.00
N ILE A 111 -10.05 0.07 -11.79
CA ILE A 111 -9.10 0.41 -12.85
C ILE A 111 -8.61 -0.87 -13.55
N ALA A 112 -8.25 -1.89 -12.79
CA ALA A 112 -7.80 -3.17 -13.33
C ALA A 112 -8.91 -3.87 -14.12
N ALA A 113 -10.14 -3.90 -13.61
CA ALA A 113 -11.29 -4.49 -14.30
C ALA A 113 -11.58 -3.80 -15.64
N LYS A 114 -11.58 -2.47 -15.68
CA LYS A 114 -11.75 -1.69 -16.90
C LYS A 114 -10.62 -1.96 -17.91
N ALA A 115 -9.39 -2.05 -17.46
CA ALA A 115 -8.25 -2.36 -18.32
C ALA A 115 -8.37 -3.77 -18.93
N ILE A 116 -8.78 -4.76 -18.14
CA ILE A 116 -9.03 -6.13 -18.61
C ILE A 116 -10.11 -6.16 -19.69
N GLU A 117 -11.24 -5.48 -19.47
CA GLU A 117 -12.31 -5.38 -20.47
C GLU A 117 -11.81 -4.74 -21.74
N GLN A 118 -11.03 -3.67 -21.66
CA GLN A 118 -10.47 -2.98 -22.83
C GLN A 118 -9.51 -3.86 -23.61
N VAL A 119 -8.61 -4.60 -22.93
CA VAL A 119 -7.69 -5.53 -23.60
C VAL A 119 -8.47 -6.62 -24.33
N ARG A 120 -9.50 -7.19 -23.72
CA ARG A 120 -10.33 -8.23 -24.32
C ARG A 120 -11.15 -7.73 -25.50
N ALA A 121 -11.65 -6.49 -25.42
CA ALA A 121 -12.46 -5.88 -26.48
C ALA A 121 -11.62 -5.47 -27.69
N THR A 122 -10.41 -4.96 -27.49
CA THR A 122 -9.58 -4.38 -28.55
C THR A 122 -8.45 -5.29 -29.04
N GLY A 123 -8.04 -6.26 -28.22
CA GLY A 123 -6.83 -7.07 -28.46
C GLY A 123 -5.52 -6.32 -28.26
N SER A 124 -5.59 -5.03 -27.91
CA SER A 124 -4.42 -4.18 -27.70
C SER A 124 -4.01 -4.15 -26.24
N GLU A 125 -2.72 -3.97 -25.97
CA GLU A 125 -2.23 -3.76 -24.60
C GLU A 125 -2.76 -2.46 -24.01
N VAL A 126 -2.94 -2.43 -22.69
CA VAL A 126 -3.38 -1.25 -21.93
C VAL A 126 -2.33 -0.93 -20.87
N GLU A 127 -1.90 0.33 -20.84
CA GLU A 127 -1.00 0.85 -19.80
C GLU A 127 -1.80 1.50 -18.68
N ILE A 128 -1.52 1.11 -17.44
CA ILE A 128 -2.04 1.77 -16.24
C ILE A 128 -0.92 2.60 -15.62
N LYS A 129 -1.12 3.91 -15.63
CA LYS A 129 -0.19 4.90 -15.09
C LYS A 129 -0.57 5.27 -13.66
N SER A 130 0.31 5.98 -12.98
CA SER A 130 0.04 6.57 -11.65
C SER A 130 -0.24 5.54 -10.55
N LEU A 131 0.40 4.38 -10.62
CA LEU A 131 0.35 3.37 -9.58
C LEU A 131 1.67 3.34 -8.80
N SER A 132 1.59 3.22 -7.48
CA SER A 132 2.75 2.90 -6.65
C SER A 132 3.27 1.49 -6.93
N SER A 133 4.47 1.18 -6.51
CA SER A 133 5.03 -0.17 -6.65
C SER A 133 4.21 -1.22 -5.89
N ALA A 134 3.64 -0.88 -4.74
CA ALA A 134 2.75 -1.74 -3.98
C ALA A 134 1.43 -1.98 -4.72
N GLU A 135 0.85 -0.95 -5.32
CA GLU A 135 -0.38 -1.04 -6.12
C GLU A 135 -0.18 -1.88 -7.38
N ARG A 136 0.94 -1.71 -8.09
CA ARG A 136 1.28 -2.58 -9.22
C ARG A 136 1.38 -4.04 -8.81
N ARG A 137 1.96 -4.31 -7.63
CA ARG A 137 2.07 -5.67 -7.09
C ARG A 137 0.72 -6.27 -6.73
N GLN A 138 -0.21 -5.47 -6.22
CA GLN A 138 -1.60 -5.90 -5.96
C GLN A 138 -2.31 -6.32 -7.25
N ILE A 139 -2.18 -5.53 -8.32
CA ILE A 139 -2.77 -5.88 -9.63
C ILE A 139 -2.12 -7.15 -10.18
N HIS A 140 -0.80 -7.30 -10.10
CA HIS A 140 -0.12 -8.54 -10.49
C HIS A 140 -0.69 -9.77 -9.78
N THR A 141 -0.94 -9.66 -8.49
CA THR A 141 -1.52 -10.76 -7.69
C THR A 141 -2.95 -11.05 -8.14
N PHE A 142 -3.77 -10.03 -8.34
CA PHE A 142 -5.13 -10.16 -8.84
C PHE A 142 -5.18 -10.79 -10.24
N MET A 143 -4.23 -10.44 -11.11
CA MET A 143 -4.17 -10.93 -12.48
C MET A 143 -3.79 -12.42 -12.60
N LYS A 144 -3.27 -13.05 -11.56
CA LYS A 144 -2.92 -14.48 -11.57
C LYS A 144 -4.09 -15.41 -11.86
N ASP A 145 -5.30 -14.95 -11.56
CA ASP A 145 -6.53 -15.71 -11.82
C ASP A 145 -6.99 -15.65 -13.29
N PHE A 146 -6.36 -14.80 -14.11
CA PHE A 146 -6.70 -14.62 -15.52
C PHE A 146 -5.66 -15.30 -16.41
N GLN A 147 -5.97 -16.48 -16.89
CA GLN A 147 -5.03 -17.29 -17.70
C GLN A 147 -4.86 -16.80 -19.15
N ASP A 148 -5.80 -15.98 -19.63
CA ASP A 148 -5.80 -15.38 -20.96
C ASP A 148 -5.00 -14.08 -21.06
N LEU A 149 -4.56 -13.56 -19.93
CA LEU A 149 -3.89 -12.26 -19.83
C LEU A 149 -2.55 -12.38 -19.10
N GLU A 150 -1.64 -11.50 -19.45
CA GLU A 150 -0.39 -11.31 -18.73
C GLU A 150 -0.19 -9.86 -18.33
N THR A 151 0.58 -9.64 -17.30
CA THR A 151 0.90 -8.32 -16.79
C THR A 151 2.38 -8.20 -16.45
N PHE A 152 2.95 -7.05 -16.76
CA PHE A 152 4.33 -6.70 -16.45
C PHE A 152 4.49 -5.20 -16.24
N SER A 153 5.58 -4.79 -15.63
CA SER A 153 5.89 -3.37 -15.45
C SER A 153 6.88 -2.89 -16.51
N ARG A 154 6.63 -1.70 -17.07
CA ARG A 154 7.47 -1.05 -18.09
C ARG A 154 7.97 0.28 -17.57
N GLY A 155 9.22 0.63 -17.91
CA GLY A 155 9.83 1.89 -17.52
C GLY A 155 10.56 1.84 -16.17
N LYS A 156 11.01 3.00 -15.73
CA LYS A 156 11.76 3.19 -14.46
C LYS A 156 11.02 4.19 -13.58
N GLU A 157 11.15 4.02 -12.27
CA GLU A 157 10.62 5.00 -11.32
C GLU A 157 11.20 6.41 -11.59
N PRO A 158 10.42 7.48 -11.50
CA PRO A 158 9.03 7.54 -11.06
C PRO A 158 7.99 7.31 -12.17
N HIS A 159 8.40 6.97 -13.39
CA HIS A 159 7.54 6.81 -14.57
C HIS A 159 7.32 5.34 -14.97
N ARG A 160 7.32 4.46 -13.99
CA ARG A 160 7.06 3.04 -14.22
C ARG A 160 5.56 2.77 -14.30
N HIS A 161 5.13 2.08 -15.37
CA HIS A 161 3.73 1.76 -15.65
C HIS A 161 3.48 0.26 -15.55
N LEU A 162 2.25 -0.10 -15.25
CA LEU A 162 1.77 -1.46 -15.39
C LEU A 162 1.16 -1.64 -16.78
N VAL A 163 1.50 -2.74 -17.44
CA VAL A 163 0.93 -3.10 -18.75
C VAL A 163 0.14 -4.40 -18.61
N ILE A 164 -1.06 -4.43 -19.17
CA ILE A 164 -1.89 -5.63 -19.31
C ILE A 164 -2.05 -5.91 -20.78
N ARG A 165 -1.82 -7.15 -21.21
CA ARG A 165 -2.03 -7.59 -22.60
C ARG A 165 -2.56 -9.02 -22.65
N GLN A 166 -3.05 -9.41 -23.81
CA GLN A 166 -3.40 -10.80 -24.07
C GLN A 166 -2.13 -11.68 -24.03
N MET A 167 -2.27 -12.85 -23.45
CA MET A 167 -1.22 -13.86 -23.50
C MET A 167 -1.05 -14.29 -24.96
N THR A 168 0.14 -14.13 -25.50
CA THR A 168 0.46 -14.70 -26.81
C THR A 168 0.77 -16.16 -26.61
N ASP A 169 -0.04 -17.04 -27.20
CA ASP A 169 0.31 -18.44 -27.36
C ASP A 169 1.61 -18.50 -28.18
N ASN A 170 2.73 -18.55 -27.51
CA ASN A 170 3.95 -19.02 -28.14
C ASN A 170 3.81 -20.53 -28.32
N GLY A 171 3.30 -20.87 -29.49
CA GLY A 171 3.27 -22.24 -29.97
C GLY A 171 4.65 -22.87 -30.05
#